data_3f0b3541780565699940d6deb3d4208e
#
_entry.id   3f0b3541780565699940d6deb3d4208e
#
_cell.length_a   1.000
_cell.length_b   1.000
_cell.length_c   1.000
_cell.angle_alpha   90.00
_cell.angle_beta   90.00
_cell.angle_gamma   90.00
#
_symmetry.space_group_name_H-M   'P 1'
#
loop_
_entity.id
_entity.type
_entity.pdbx_description
1 polymer ?
#
loop_
_entity_poly.entity_id
_entity_poly.type
_entity_poly.pdbx_seq_one_letter_code
_entity_poly.pdbx_strand_id
1 'polypeptide(L)'
;NMAEIMANSDIAIGAAGSTTWERCCLGLPTIQIVIAKNQLFLAETLAQYNVVKLVKEIKEITFLLEKSSEWMKNVGSSALEICDGMGSYKVFNKMTDYKIILEEFGEVNLCNYVNLNEKDKILALSMRNHPEINRWMYNQDSIPKATHFEFIKSLENKIDRRYFLVKKKENIIGSINFSEIN
;
A
#
# COMPACT_ATOMS: atom_id res chain seq x y z
N ASN A 1 -1.41 4.07 24.33
CA ASN A 1 -1.05 3.81 22.95
C ASN A 1 -1.31 5.05 22.09
N MET A 2 -0.29 5.57 21.38
CA MET A 2 -0.42 6.81 20.58
C MET A 2 -1.43 6.67 19.44
N ALA A 3 -1.45 5.54 18.78
CA ALA A 3 -2.39 5.27 17.69
C ALA A 3 -3.86 5.35 18.16
N GLU A 4 -4.15 4.82 19.34
CA GLU A 4 -5.48 4.88 19.95
C GLU A 4 -5.89 6.31 20.33
N ILE A 5 -4.95 7.11 20.86
CA ILE A 5 -5.19 8.52 21.16
C ILE A 5 -5.51 9.28 19.87
N MET A 6 -4.70 9.08 18.82
CA MET A 6 -4.93 9.72 17.51
C MET A 6 -6.27 9.33 16.90
N ALA A 7 -6.65 8.04 16.98
CA ALA A 7 -7.91 7.53 16.42
C ALA A 7 -9.15 8.09 17.13
N ASN A 8 -9.03 8.50 18.39
CA ASN A 8 -10.10 9.10 19.18
C ASN A 8 -10.02 10.64 19.30
N SER A 9 -9.20 11.28 18.46
CA SER A 9 -9.03 12.73 18.44
C SER A 9 -9.68 13.33 17.20
N ASP A 10 -10.25 14.52 17.35
CA ASP A 10 -10.86 15.27 16.23
C ASP A 10 -9.82 16.10 15.46
N ILE A 11 -8.72 16.45 16.09
CA ILE A 11 -7.65 17.28 15.52
C ILE A 11 -6.31 16.98 16.19
N ALA A 12 -5.23 17.12 15.43
CA ALA A 12 -3.87 17.07 15.95
C ALA A 12 -3.14 18.41 15.76
N ILE A 13 -2.35 18.79 16.76
CA ILE A 13 -1.41 19.91 16.68
C ILE A 13 -0.02 19.34 16.97
N GLY A 14 0.94 19.53 16.07
CA GLY A 14 2.26 18.98 16.31
C GLY A 14 3.32 19.32 15.27
N ALA A 15 4.52 18.82 15.50
CA ALA A 15 5.65 19.02 14.60
C ALA A 15 5.51 18.24 13.29
N ALA A 16 6.18 18.73 12.26
CA ALA A 16 6.28 18.09 10.94
C ALA A 16 7.35 16.98 10.96
N GLY A 17 7.03 15.84 11.56
CA GLY A 17 7.90 14.66 11.67
C GLY A 17 7.27 13.40 11.10
N SER A 18 7.86 12.23 11.41
CA SER A 18 7.36 10.91 10.95
C SER A 18 5.92 10.61 11.38
N THR A 19 5.50 11.12 12.57
CA THR A 19 4.12 10.99 13.06
C THR A 19 3.08 11.68 12.17
N THR A 20 3.51 12.52 11.23
CA THR A 20 2.60 13.09 10.22
C THR A 20 1.94 12.00 9.40
N TRP A 21 2.70 10.97 8.99
CA TRP A 21 2.17 9.86 8.21
C TRP A 21 1.16 9.01 8.99
N GLU A 22 1.39 8.82 10.29
CA GLU A 22 0.44 8.13 11.17
C GLU A 22 -0.89 8.88 11.26
N ARG A 23 -0.84 10.21 11.39
CA ARG A 23 -2.03 11.07 11.37
C ARG A 23 -2.73 11.05 10.01
N CYS A 24 -1.97 11.05 8.91
CA CYS A 24 -2.52 10.93 7.57
C CYS A 24 -3.27 9.61 7.37
N CYS A 25 -2.73 8.48 7.85
CA CYS A 25 -3.40 7.18 7.78
C CYS A 25 -4.79 7.15 8.44
N LEU A 26 -4.98 7.99 9.46
CA LEU A 26 -6.23 8.10 10.20
C LEU A 26 -7.16 9.20 9.65
N GLY A 27 -6.72 9.93 8.64
CA GLY A 27 -7.43 11.12 8.17
C GLY A 27 -7.57 12.20 9.24
N LEU A 28 -6.67 12.21 10.25
CA LEU A 28 -6.74 13.13 11.38
C LEU A 28 -6.30 14.54 10.95
N PRO A 29 -7.23 15.52 10.93
CA PRO A 29 -6.91 16.89 10.56
C PRO A 29 -5.76 17.41 11.40
N THR A 30 -4.72 17.96 10.76
CA THR A 30 -3.50 18.30 11.45
C THR A 30 -3.09 19.75 11.22
N ILE A 31 -2.82 20.47 12.30
CA ILE A 31 -2.10 21.74 12.30
C ILE A 31 -0.63 21.44 12.59
N GLN A 32 0.26 21.83 11.68
CA GLN A 32 1.70 21.58 11.81
C GLN A 32 2.49 22.84 12.10
N ILE A 33 3.52 22.67 12.94
CA ILE A 33 4.54 23.68 13.24
C ILE A 33 5.89 23.10 12.84
N VAL A 34 6.70 23.86 12.12
CA VAL A 34 8.08 23.48 11.80
C VAL A 34 8.98 23.86 12.98
N ILE A 35 9.58 22.86 13.62
CA ILE A 35 10.52 23.06 14.74
C ILE A 35 11.98 22.81 14.35
N ALA A 36 12.24 22.25 13.17
CA ALA A 36 13.58 21.98 12.67
C ALA A 36 13.67 22.22 11.15
N LYS A 37 14.82 22.69 10.67
CA LYS A 37 15.03 23.04 9.25
C LYS A 37 14.75 21.88 8.28
N ASN A 38 15.11 20.67 8.65
CA ASN A 38 14.90 19.46 7.84
C ASN A 38 13.42 19.09 7.68
N GLN A 39 12.53 19.68 8.47
CA GLN A 39 11.08 19.44 8.38
C GLN A 39 10.38 20.40 7.40
N LEU A 40 11.01 21.54 7.06
CA LEU A 40 10.38 22.63 6.33
C LEU A 40 9.85 22.18 4.97
N PHE A 41 10.70 21.56 4.17
CA PHE A 41 10.33 21.13 2.81
C PHE A 41 9.12 20.19 2.81
N LEU A 42 9.10 19.20 3.70
CA LEU A 42 7.99 18.28 3.82
C LEU A 42 6.70 18.97 4.27
N ALA A 43 6.79 19.84 5.28
CA ALA A 43 5.64 20.56 5.81
C ALA A 43 5.00 21.49 4.76
N GLU A 44 5.82 22.23 4.00
CA GLU A 44 5.37 23.10 2.93
C GLU A 44 4.72 22.30 1.78
N THR A 45 5.33 21.17 1.40
CA THR A 45 4.78 20.27 0.37
C THR A 45 3.41 19.75 0.80
N LEU A 46 3.28 19.22 2.01
CA LEU A 46 2.01 18.70 2.50
C LEU A 46 0.93 19.78 2.63
N ALA A 47 1.32 21.00 2.99
CA ALA A 47 0.40 22.14 3.04
C ALA A 47 -0.10 22.55 1.64
N GLN A 48 0.76 22.52 0.62
CA GLN A 48 0.38 22.80 -0.77
C GLN A 48 -0.66 21.78 -1.29
N TYR A 49 -0.55 20.52 -0.90
CA TYR A 49 -1.54 19.48 -1.23
C TYR A 49 -2.75 19.45 -0.27
N ASN A 50 -2.88 20.45 0.59
CA ASN A 50 -3.95 20.57 1.59
C ASN A 50 -4.08 19.35 2.53
N VAL A 51 -2.96 18.70 2.81
CA VAL A 51 -2.88 17.52 3.72
C VAL A 51 -2.74 17.93 5.19
N VAL A 52 -2.19 19.12 5.41
CA VAL A 52 -2.01 19.73 6.73
C VAL A 52 -2.25 21.24 6.67
N LYS A 53 -2.53 21.86 7.81
CA LYS A 53 -2.47 23.31 7.97
C LYS A 53 -1.14 23.69 8.61
N LEU A 54 -0.25 24.30 7.82
CA LEU A 54 1.03 24.76 8.29
C LEU A 54 0.88 26.16 8.92
N VAL A 55 1.34 26.33 10.15
CA VAL A 55 1.33 27.59 10.89
C VAL A 55 2.73 28.00 11.33
N LYS A 56 2.98 29.29 11.41
CA LYS A 56 4.24 29.86 11.87
C LYS A 56 4.17 30.38 13.32
N GLU A 57 2.98 30.78 13.76
CA GLU A 57 2.76 31.38 15.07
C GLU A 57 1.56 30.76 15.79
N ILE A 58 1.63 30.72 17.12
CA ILE A 58 0.57 30.11 17.95
C ILE A 58 -0.80 30.77 17.75
N LYS A 59 -0.84 32.10 17.53
CA LYS A 59 -2.10 32.81 17.26
C LYS A 59 -2.86 32.32 16.03
N GLU A 60 -2.16 31.77 15.04
CA GLU A 60 -2.78 31.17 13.86
C GLU A 60 -3.53 29.89 14.20
N ILE A 61 -3.07 29.15 15.21
CA ILE A 61 -3.74 27.94 15.72
C ILE A 61 -5.12 28.33 16.28
N THR A 62 -5.18 29.32 17.16
CA THR A 62 -6.44 29.82 17.75
C THR A 62 -7.42 30.21 16.65
N PHE A 63 -6.95 30.97 15.66
CA PHE A 63 -7.78 31.37 14.54
C PHE A 63 -8.33 30.19 13.72
N LEU A 64 -7.54 29.14 13.51
CA LEU A 64 -8.00 27.94 12.80
C LEU A 64 -9.02 27.14 13.60
N LEU A 65 -8.87 27.08 14.93
CA LEU A 65 -9.79 26.39 15.82
C LEU A 65 -11.14 27.10 15.95
N GLU A 66 -11.16 28.41 15.83
CA GLU A 66 -12.38 29.23 15.87
C GLU A 66 -13.17 29.19 14.54
N LYS A 67 -12.52 28.78 13.45
CA LYS A 67 -13.16 28.65 12.14
C LYS A 67 -14.00 27.39 12.03
N SER A 68 -14.88 27.38 11.02
CA SER A 68 -15.76 26.25 10.72
C SER A 68 -14.95 24.94 10.52
N SER A 69 -15.55 23.82 10.84
CA SER A 69 -14.98 22.46 10.68
C SER A 69 -14.75 22.05 9.21
N GLU A 70 -15.09 22.89 8.24
CA GLU A 70 -14.96 22.58 6.83
C GLU A 70 -13.52 22.31 6.40
N TRP A 71 -12.54 23.11 6.88
CA TRP A 71 -11.14 22.86 6.57
C TRP A 71 -10.64 21.54 7.15
N MET A 72 -11.18 21.11 8.31
CA MET A 72 -10.82 19.82 8.92
C MET A 72 -11.22 18.66 8.02
N LYS A 73 -12.45 18.66 7.47
CA LYS A 73 -12.93 17.65 6.54
C LYS A 73 -12.06 17.58 5.29
N ASN A 74 -11.75 18.73 4.68
CA ASN A 74 -10.95 18.81 3.48
C ASN A 74 -9.51 18.29 3.71
N VAL A 75 -8.87 18.69 4.80
CA VAL A 75 -7.53 18.23 5.17
C VAL A 75 -7.52 16.73 5.48
N GLY A 76 -8.50 16.23 6.25
CA GLY A 76 -8.60 14.82 6.57
C GLY A 76 -8.80 13.94 5.34
N SER A 77 -9.65 14.35 4.39
CA SER A 77 -9.86 13.64 3.14
C SER A 77 -8.58 13.59 2.29
N SER A 78 -7.89 14.73 2.12
CA SER A 78 -6.62 14.78 1.37
C SER A 78 -5.52 13.94 2.05
N ALA A 79 -5.51 13.86 3.39
CA ALA A 79 -4.56 13.03 4.13
C ALA A 79 -4.76 11.54 3.86
N LEU A 80 -6.00 11.05 3.84
CA LEU A 80 -6.33 9.65 3.53
C LEU A 80 -5.93 9.25 2.10
N GLU A 81 -5.97 10.18 1.15
CA GLU A 81 -5.59 9.91 -0.24
C GLU A 81 -4.10 9.63 -0.40
N ILE A 82 -3.24 10.21 0.44
CA ILE A 82 -1.78 10.07 0.32
C ILE A 82 -1.18 8.97 1.19
N CYS A 83 -1.87 8.51 2.22
CA CYS A 83 -1.34 7.52 3.16
C CYS A 83 -2.40 6.50 3.57
N ASP A 84 -2.30 5.30 3.01
CA ASP A 84 -3.22 4.19 3.25
C ASP A 84 -2.83 3.27 4.43
N GLY A 85 -1.77 3.59 5.15
CA GLY A 85 -1.26 2.78 6.27
C GLY A 85 -0.60 1.45 5.88
N MET A 86 -0.58 1.10 4.59
CA MET A 86 -0.12 -0.20 4.10
C MET A 86 1.38 -0.25 3.78
N GLY A 87 2.16 0.75 4.20
CA GLY A 87 3.57 0.88 3.81
C GLY A 87 4.44 -0.30 4.21
N SER A 88 4.36 -0.76 5.47
CA SER A 88 5.12 -1.93 5.96
C SER A 88 4.75 -3.20 5.19
N TYR A 89 3.46 -3.36 4.90
CA TYR A 89 2.95 -4.48 4.13
C TYR A 89 3.43 -4.46 2.66
N LYS A 90 3.45 -3.28 2.02
CA LYS A 90 3.98 -3.12 0.67
C LYS A 90 5.48 -3.46 0.61
N VAL A 91 6.25 -3.03 1.61
CA VAL A 91 7.68 -3.39 1.74
C VAL A 91 7.82 -4.90 1.93
N PHE A 92 7.07 -5.50 2.86
CA PHE A 92 7.08 -6.93 3.08
C PHE A 92 6.78 -7.72 1.80
N ASN A 93 5.72 -7.34 1.06
CA ASN A 93 5.39 -7.99 -0.21
C ASN A 93 6.52 -7.89 -1.25
N LYS A 94 7.21 -6.76 -1.32
CA LYS A 94 8.35 -6.58 -2.23
C LYS A 94 9.57 -7.40 -1.84
N MET A 95 9.70 -7.76 -0.55
CA MET A 95 10.83 -8.52 -0.04
C MET A 95 10.59 -10.04 -0.03
N THR A 96 9.37 -10.50 -0.19
CA THR A 96 9.02 -11.92 -0.02
C THR A 96 8.97 -12.69 -1.33
N ASP A 97 10.14 -13.01 -1.85
CA ASP A 97 10.34 -14.17 -2.71
C ASP A 97 10.96 -15.29 -1.87
N TYR A 98 10.47 -16.51 -2.04
CA TYR A 98 10.93 -17.64 -1.23
C TYR A 98 11.69 -18.65 -2.08
N LYS A 99 12.74 -19.20 -1.48
CA LYS A 99 13.51 -20.32 -2.01
C LYS A 99 13.18 -21.55 -1.17
N ILE A 100 12.68 -22.59 -1.80
CA ILE A 100 12.29 -23.83 -1.14
C ILE A 100 13.07 -24.98 -1.76
N ILE A 101 13.56 -25.91 -0.92
CA ILE A 101 14.18 -27.15 -1.39
C ILE A 101 13.16 -28.26 -1.18
N LEU A 102 12.73 -28.87 -2.28
CA LEU A 102 11.86 -30.05 -2.27
C LEU A 102 12.71 -31.30 -2.50
N GLU A 103 12.54 -32.33 -1.66
CA GLU A 103 13.37 -33.55 -1.70
C GLU A 103 13.41 -34.18 -3.08
N GLU A 104 12.27 -34.30 -3.77
CA GLU A 104 12.18 -34.94 -5.09
C GLU A 104 12.52 -34.00 -6.26
N PHE A 105 12.34 -32.68 -6.10
CA PHE A 105 12.44 -31.69 -7.18
C PHE A 105 13.64 -30.76 -7.05
N GLY A 106 14.35 -30.82 -5.92
CA GLY A 106 15.44 -29.89 -5.60
C GLY A 106 14.96 -28.47 -5.33
N GLU A 107 15.80 -27.49 -5.67
CA GLU A 107 15.54 -26.09 -5.41
C GLU A 107 14.45 -25.51 -6.35
N VAL A 108 13.42 -24.91 -5.78
CA VAL A 108 12.41 -24.13 -6.48
C VAL A 108 12.28 -22.73 -5.89
N ASN A 109 11.98 -21.75 -6.72
CA ASN A 109 11.76 -20.37 -6.28
C ASN A 109 10.26 -20.06 -6.33
N LEU A 110 9.73 -19.54 -5.24
CA LEU A 110 8.40 -18.94 -5.18
C LEU A 110 8.54 -17.43 -5.41
N CYS A 111 8.21 -16.97 -6.61
CA CYS A 111 8.28 -15.56 -6.97
C CYS A 111 6.92 -14.91 -6.71
N ASN A 112 6.85 -13.97 -5.78
CA ASN A 112 5.61 -13.27 -5.50
C ASN A 112 5.11 -12.52 -6.74
N TYR A 113 3.83 -12.63 -7.06
CA TYR A 113 3.23 -11.99 -8.24
C TYR A 113 3.47 -10.48 -8.29
N VAL A 114 3.50 -9.79 -7.15
CA VAL A 114 3.76 -8.35 -7.11
C VAL A 114 5.19 -7.98 -7.53
N ASN A 115 6.13 -8.93 -7.46
CA ASN A 115 7.54 -8.76 -7.83
C ASN A 115 7.85 -9.22 -9.26
N LEU A 116 6.90 -9.84 -9.97
CA LEU A 116 7.14 -10.36 -11.30
C LEU A 116 7.47 -9.25 -12.30
N ASN A 117 8.47 -9.48 -13.14
CA ASN A 117 8.70 -8.67 -14.32
C ASN A 117 7.59 -8.88 -15.37
N GLU A 118 7.53 -8.03 -16.39
CA GLU A 118 6.46 -8.09 -17.40
C GLU A 118 6.42 -9.43 -18.14
N LYS A 119 7.57 -10.00 -18.47
CA LYS A 119 7.69 -11.30 -19.15
C LYS A 119 7.03 -12.41 -18.31
N ASP A 120 7.32 -12.46 -17.02
CA ASP A 120 6.77 -13.47 -16.11
C ASP A 120 5.27 -13.28 -15.87
N LYS A 121 4.78 -12.04 -15.83
CA LYS A 121 3.33 -11.76 -15.79
C LYS A 121 2.60 -12.28 -17.01
N ILE A 122 3.18 -12.10 -18.19
CA ILE A 122 2.61 -12.62 -19.44
C ILE A 122 2.63 -14.15 -19.48
N LEU A 123 3.72 -14.77 -19.01
CA LEU A 123 3.81 -16.24 -18.93
C LEU A 123 2.79 -16.81 -17.94
N ALA A 124 2.61 -16.20 -16.77
CA ALA A 124 1.59 -16.59 -15.81
C ALA A 124 0.18 -16.51 -16.41
N LEU A 125 -0.10 -15.44 -17.17
CA LEU A 125 -1.37 -15.31 -17.91
C LEU A 125 -1.54 -16.40 -18.97
N SER A 126 -0.51 -16.68 -19.75
CA SER A 126 -0.58 -17.72 -20.78
C SER A 126 -0.86 -19.11 -20.20
N MET A 127 -0.26 -19.41 -19.05
CA MET A 127 -0.56 -20.66 -18.31
C MET A 127 -2.02 -20.67 -17.84
N ARG A 128 -2.51 -19.59 -17.24
CA ARG A 128 -3.90 -19.52 -16.76
C ARG A 128 -4.92 -19.67 -17.89
N ASN A 129 -4.63 -19.13 -19.06
CA ASN A 129 -5.48 -19.19 -20.24
C ASN A 129 -5.26 -20.46 -21.08
N HIS A 130 -4.28 -21.31 -20.72
CA HIS A 130 -4.06 -22.56 -21.45
C HIS A 130 -5.28 -23.48 -21.36
N PRO A 131 -5.78 -24.08 -22.46
CA PRO A 131 -7.01 -24.88 -22.45
C PRO A 131 -6.99 -25.99 -21.40
N GLU A 132 -5.86 -26.69 -21.23
CA GLU A 132 -5.70 -27.76 -20.25
C GLU A 132 -5.81 -27.31 -18.78
N ILE A 133 -5.54 -26.04 -18.49
CA ILE A 133 -5.67 -25.46 -17.17
C ILE A 133 -7.03 -24.80 -17.02
N ASN A 134 -7.44 -24.05 -18.04
CA ASN A 134 -8.66 -23.26 -18.02
C ASN A 134 -9.92 -24.11 -17.81
N ARG A 135 -9.94 -25.33 -18.37
CA ARG A 135 -11.06 -26.29 -18.22
C ARG A 135 -11.38 -26.67 -16.77
N TRP A 136 -10.44 -26.47 -15.84
CA TRP A 136 -10.61 -26.77 -14.42
C TRP A 136 -10.98 -25.55 -13.56
N MET A 137 -11.12 -24.39 -14.18
CA MET A 137 -11.43 -23.16 -13.47
C MET A 137 -12.94 -22.91 -13.39
N TYR A 138 -13.39 -22.23 -12.33
CA TYR A 138 -14.79 -21.84 -12.18
C TYR A 138 -15.28 -20.94 -13.34
N ASN A 139 -14.45 -19.96 -13.73
CA ASN A 139 -14.64 -19.19 -14.95
C ASN A 139 -13.64 -19.65 -16.00
N GLN A 140 -14.16 -20.15 -17.13
CA GLN A 140 -13.38 -20.67 -18.25
C GLN A 140 -13.13 -19.60 -19.33
N ASP A 141 -13.58 -18.38 -19.16
CA ASP A 141 -13.28 -17.29 -20.07
C ASP A 141 -11.80 -16.95 -20.07
N SER A 142 -11.29 -16.61 -21.26
CA SER A 142 -9.92 -16.12 -21.38
C SER A 142 -9.77 -14.78 -20.70
N ILE A 143 -8.78 -14.65 -19.81
CA ILE A 143 -8.50 -13.42 -19.09
C ILE A 143 -7.71 -12.47 -20.02
N PRO A 144 -8.20 -11.23 -20.26
CA PRO A 144 -7.45 -10.23 -21.02
C PRO A 144 -6.18 -9.78 -20.28
N LYS A 145 -5.14 -9.39 -21.05
CA LYS A 145 -3.87 -8.90 -20.47
C LYS A 145 -4.08 -7.75 -19.48
N ALA A 146 -4.89 -6.77 -19.83
CA ALA A 146 -5.17 -5.63 -18.98
C ALA A 146 -5.75 -6.05 -17.61
N THR A 147 -6.79 -6.88 -17.62
CA THR A 147 -7.42 -7.41 -16.42
C THR A 147 -6.45 -8.19 -15.53
N HIS A 148 -5.57 -9.01 -16.13
CA HIS A 148 -4.55 -9.75 -15.38
C HIS A 148 -3.53 -8.81 -14.70
N PHE A 149 -3.10 -7.75 -15.39
CA PHE A 149 -2.16 -6.80 -14.84
C PHE A 149 -2.78 -5.94 -13.73
N GLU A 150 -4.04 -5.54 -13.89
CA GLU A 150 -4.81 -4.86 -12.84
C GLU A 150 -4.99 -5.76 -11.62
N PHE A 151 -5.31 -7.03 -11.82
CA PHE A 151 -5.37 -8.01 -10.74
C PHE A 151 -4.05 -8.09 -9.98
N ILE A 152 -2.91 -8.27 -10.67
CA ILE A 152 -1.59 -8.32 -10.02
C ILE A 152 -1.32 -7.03 -9.23
N LYS A 153 -1.63 -5.87 -9.81
CA LYS A 153 -1.49 -4.58 -9.12
C LYS A 153 -2.36 -4.51 -7.86
N SER A 154 -3.58 -5.04 -7.91
CA SER A 154 -4.47 -5.07 -6.76
C SER A 154 -3.91 -5.88 -5.58
N LEU A 155 -3.07 -6.89 -5.85
CA LEU A 155 -2.45 -7.71 -4.81
C LEU A 155 -1.46 -6.94 -3.93
N GLU A 156 -0.96 -5.80 -4.39
CA GLU A 156 -0.08 -4.92 -3.60
C GLU A 156 -0.73 -4.44 -2.30
N ASN A 157 -2.05 -4.36 -2.28
CA ASN A 157 -2.84 -3.86 -1.15
C ASN A 157 -3.69 -4.95 -0.46
N LYS A 158 -3.54 -6.24 -0.84
CA LYS A 158 -4.28 -7.35 -0.24
C LYS A 158 -3.45 -8.02 0.85
N ILE A 159 -4.00 -8.09 2.07
CA ILE A 159 -3.35 -8.74 3.21
C ILE A 159 -3.77 -10.20 3.35
N ASP A 160 -4.95 -10.54 2.84
CA ASP A 160 -5.64 -11.82 3.01
C ASP A 160 -5.23 -12.87 1.97
N ARG A 161 -4.38 -12.53 1.00
CA ARG A 161 -4.01 -13.47 -0.07
C ARG A 161 -2.63 -13.21 -0.65
N ARG A 162 -2.00 -14.30 -1.11
CA ARG A 162 -0.69 -14.30 -1.76
C ARG A 162 -0.74 -15.18 -3.00
N TYR A 163 -0.10 -14.73 -4.06
CA TYR A 163 0.06 -15.46 -5.31
C TYR A 163 1.54 -15.58 -5.64
N PHE A 164 1.98 -16.79 -5.96
CA PHE A 164 3.36 -17.07 -6.32
C PHE A 164 3.43 -17.80 -7.64
N LEU A 165 4.38 -17.40 -8.46
CA LEU A 165 4.84 -18.16 -9.59
C LEU A 165 5.94 -19.11 -9.13
N VAL A 166 5.81 -20.39 -9.44
CA VAL A 166 6.77 -21.41 -9.04
C VAL A 166 7.75 -21.63 -10.18
N LYS A 167 9.02 -21.38 -9.93
CA LYS A 167 10.11 -21.55 -10.91
C LYS A 167 11.13 -22.57 -10.44
N LYS A 168 11.59 -23.40 -11.39
CA LYS A 168 12.79 -24.21 -11.24
C LYS A 168 13.83 -23.71 -12.22
N LYS A 169 14.89 -23.07 -11.70
CA LYS A 169 15.80 -22.25 -12.51
C LYS A 169 15.00 -21.19 -13.27
N GLU A 170 15.14 -21.12 -14.59
CA GLU A 170 14.40 -20.17 -15.44
C GLU A 170 13.03 -20.67 -15.91
N ASN A 171 12.69 -21.96 -15.64
CA ASN A 171 11.44 -22.54 -16.11
C ASN A 171 10.33 -22.37 -15.09
N ILE A 172 9.18 -21.87 -15.55
CA ILE A 172 7.95 -21.85 -14.77
C ILE A 172 7.38 -23.26 -14.76
N ILE A 173 7.10 -23.78 -13.57
CA ILE A 173 6.52 -25.11 -13.36
C ILE A 173 5.09 -25.06 -12.82
N GLY A 174 4.62 -23.89 -12.37
CA GLY A 174 3.26 -23.73 -11.86
C GLY A 174 3.03 -22.38 -11.19
N SER A 175 1.87 -22.26 -10.61
CA SER A 175 1.52 -21.18 -9.70
C SER A 175 0.80 -21.73 -8.47
N ILE A 176 0.99 -21.05 -7.34
CA ILE A 176 0.30 -21.39 -6.09
C ILE A 176 -0.25 -20.11 -5.47
N ASN A 177 -1.41 -20.22 -4.86
CA ASN A 177 -2.00 -19.10 -4.14
C ASN A 177 -2.47 -19.54 -2.76
N PHE A 178 -2.39 -18.60 -1.84
CA PHE A 178 -2.95 -18.70 -0.51
C PHE A 178 -4.01 -17.59 -0.37
N SER A 179 -5.15 -17.93 0.19
CA SER A 179 -6.23 -17.00 0.49
C SER A 179 -6.69 -17.21 1.94
N GLU A 180 -7.40 -16.21 2.49
CA GLU A 180 -7.88 -16.23 3.87
C GLU A 180 -6.75 -16.41 4.90
N ILE A 181 -5.62 -15.72 4.64
CA ILE A 181 -4.49 -15.68 5.56
C ILE A 181 -4.87 -14.74 6.71
N ASN A 182 -5.02 -15.29 7.92
CA ASN A 182 -5.31 -14.56 9.16
C ASN A 182 -4.02 -14.13 9.86
#